data_e7fe350d13595d2980c9d1320460cc78
#
_entry.id   e7fe350d13595d2980c9d1320460cc78
#
_cell.length_a   1.000
_cell.length_b   1.000
_cell.length_c   1.000
_cell.angle_alpha   90.00
_cell.angle_beta   90.00
_cell.angle_gamma   90.00
#
_symmetry.space_group_name_H-M   'P 1'
#
loop_
_entity.id
_entity.type
_entity.pdbx_description
1 polymer ?
#
loop_
_entity_poly.entity_id
_entity_poly.type
_entity_poly.pdbx_seq_one_letter_code
_entity_poly.pdbx_strand_id
1 'polypeptide(L)'
;WWIYTIKIFNIQLLKFNYIVLKYLMQAVLFPGQGSQYVGMGFDFYEKFNSVKKNFDIVDKTLGFSLSDIILNGPSDLLKLTQNTQPAIMTVGVSIFNVLNENYGFNLNSSKFFAGHSLGEYTALVCSGSLTIEKAAYLLHERGKSMQEAVPAGEGGMLAVLGMTMEEVEKEINFIKEENCEVANDNCQGQIVVSGKKKSIEILKDNLKNKKK
;
A
#
# COMPACT_ATOMS: atom_id res chain seq x y z
N TRP A 1 -11.35 5.62 -1.41
CA TRP A 1 -11.27 6.98 -1.99
C TRP A 1 -10.36 7.85 -1.13
N TRP A 2 -9.01 7.69 -1.28
CA TRP A 2 -8.04 8.69 -0.86
C TRP A 2 -6.98 8.77 -1.96
N ILE A 3 -7.32 9.48 -3.04
CA ILE A 3 -6.35 9.95 -4.01
C ILE A 3 -5.81 11.26 -3.42
N TYR A 4 -4.67 11.22 -2.77
CA TYR A 4 -3.90 12.42 -2.52
C TYR A 4 -3.15 12.78 -3.81
N THR A 5 -3.78 13.60 -4.63
CA THR A 5 -3.08 14.39 -5.62
C THR A 5 -2.20 15.35 -4.84
N ILE A 6 -0.88 15.12 -4.83
CA ILE A 6 0.07 16.14 -4.43
C ILE A 6 0.00 17.23 -5.51
N LYS A 7 -0.90 18.20 -5.32
CA LYS A 7 -0.82 19.46 -6.06
C LYS A 7 0.46 20.13 -5.58
N ILE A 8 1.41 20.29 -6.50
CA ILE A 8 2.62 21.09 -6.30
C ILE A 8 2.15 22.53 -6.08
N PHE A 9 1.91 22.87 -4.81
CA PHE A 9 1.67 24.25 -4.42
C PHE A 9 2.99 25.02 -4.50
N ASN A 10 2.91 26.21 -5.09
CA ASN A 10 3.91 27.22 -5.33
C ASN A 10 5.11 27.17 -4.35
N ILE A 11 6.31 26.88 -4.87
CA ILE A 11 7.57 26.64 -4.14
C ILE A 11 7.97 27.77 -3.18
N GLN A 12 7.48 28.99 -3.38
CA GLN A 12 7.78 30.13 -2.50
C GLN A 12 7.06 30.09 -1.14
N LEU A 13 5.87 29.50 -1.05
CA LEU A 13 5.18 29.27 0.23
C LEU A 13 5.81 28.16 1.06
N LEU A 14 6.47 27.18 0.41
CA LEU A 14 7.13 26.07 1.07
C LEU A 14 8.40 26.51 1.85
N LYS A 15 9.10 27.54 1.40
CA LYS A 15 10.32 28.03 2.11
C LYS A 15 10.00 28.68 3.46
N PHE A 16 8.86 29.35 3.61
CA PHE A 16 8.48 29.97 4.88
C PHE A 16 7.99 28.96 5.91
N ASN A 17 7.28 27.94 5.44
CA ASN A 17 6.81 26.84 6.30
C ASN A 17 7.94 25.87 6.70
N TYR A 18 9.06 25.80 5.96
CA TYR A 18 10.18 24.90 6.24
C TYR A 18 10.85 25.22 7.59
N ILE A 19 10.94 26.48 8.00
CA ILE A 19 11.54 26.88 9.29
C ILE A 19 10.65 26.42 10.46
N VAL A 20 9.33 26.47 10.30
CA VAL A 20 8.38 26.02 11.33
C VAL A 20 8.33 24.48 11.40
N LEU A 21 8.41 23.80 10.25
CA LEU A 21 8.41 22.33 10.16
C LEU A 21 9.68 21.69 10.76
N LYS A 22 10.79 22.41 10.85
CA LYS A 22 12.06 21.92 11.42
C LYS A 22 11.95 21.51 12.90
N TYR A 23 10.92 21.98 13.61
CA TYR A 23 10.67 21.68 15.03
C TYR A 23 9.45 20.80 15.28
N LEU A 24 8.71 20.43 14.23
CA LEU A 24 7.58 19.51 14.36
C LEU A 24 8.08 18.06 14.25
N MET A 25 7.59 17.21 15.14
CA MET A 25 7.78 15.76 14.99
C MET A 25 7.08 15.31 13.72
N GLN A 26 7.84 14.76 12.77
CA GLN A 26 7.33 14.27 11.50
C GLN A 26 7.15 12.75 11.54
N ALA A 27 6.10 12.27 10.91
CA ALA A 27 5.91 10.86 10.59
C ALA A 27 5.75 10.72 9.07
N VAL A 28 6.41 9.72 8.49
CA VAL A 28 6.26 9.35 7.08
C VAL A 28 5.39 8.11 6.99
N LEU A 29 4.32 8.19 6.22
CA LEU A 29 3.33 7.13 6.08
C LEU A 29 3.31 6.62 4.65
N PHE A 30 3.29 5.29 4.49
CA PHE A 30 3.27 4.64 3.18
C PHE A 30 1.97 3.86 2.97
N PRO A 31 1.35 3.96 1.77
CA PRO A 31 0.09 3.30 1.48
C PRO A 31 0.24 1.78 1.33
N GLY A 32 -0.88 1.09 1.47
CA GLY A 32 -1.04 -0.31 1.13
C GLY A 32 -1.57 -0.55 -0.28
N GLN A 33 -1.95 -1.80 -0.55
CA GLN A 33 -2.56 -2.22 -1.81
C GLN A 33 -3.89 -1.48 -2.05
N GLY A 34 -4.16 -1.13 -3.33
CA GLY A 34 -5.31 -0.34 -3.74
C GLY A 34 -4.95 1.07 -4.23
N SER A 35 -3.70 1.50 -4.01
CA SER A 35 -3.19 2.80 -4.48
C SER A 35 -2.52 2.74 -5.86
N GLN A 36 -2.34 1.53 -6.44
CA GLN A 36 -1.68 1.33 -7.72
C GLN A 36 -2.56 1.72 -8.91
N TYR A 37 -1.93 2.28 -9.94
CA TYR A 37 -2.50 2.50 -11.28
C TYR A 37 -1.39 2.51 -12.33
N VAL A 38 -1.71 2.14 -13.56
CA VAL A 38 -0.75 2.16 -14.67
C VAL A 38 -0.30 3.60 -14.93
N GLY A 39 1.01 3.81 -15.02
CA GLY A 39 1.63 5.13 -15.15
C GLY A 39 1.93 5.81 -13.81
N MET A 40 1.70 5.16 -12.66
CA MET A 40 2.08 5.74 -11.36
C MET A 40 3.58 5.99 -11.30
N GLY A 41 3.96 7.20 -10.87
CA GLY A 41 5.37 7.61 -10.77
C GLY A 41 6.02 7.99 -12.10
N PHE A 42 5.30 8.02 -13.24
CA PHE A 42 5.85 8.32 -14.57
C PHE A 42 6.60 9.65 -14.60
N ASP A 43 6.03 10.74 -14.08
CA ASP A 43 6.67 12.06 -14.08
C ASP A 43 7.99 12.07 -13.30
N PHE A 44 8.08 11.29 -12.24
CA PHE A 44 9.32 11.12 -11.46
C PHE A 44 10.33 10.26 -12.23
N TYR A 45 9.87 9.18 -12.86
CA TYR A 45 10.70 8.31 -13.67
C TYR A 45 11.36 9.05 -14.84
N GLU A 46 10.59 9.86 -15.57
CA GLU A 46 11.13 10.66 -16.68
C GLU A 46 12.15 11.71 -16.21
N LYS A 47 11.89 12.35 -15.08
CA LYS A 47 12.65 13.51 -14.65
C LYS A 47 13.91 13.19 -13.84
N PHE A 48 13.93 12.09 -13.08
CA PHE A 48 14.98 11.80 -12.13
C PHE A 48 15.70 10.48 -12.40
N ASN A 49 17.01 10.55 -12.65
CA ASN A 49 17.83 9.35 -12.87
C ASN A 49 17.90 8.43 -11.64
N SER A 50 17.76 8.96 -10.42
CA SER A 50 17.69 8.15 -9.20
C SER A 50 16.47 7.25 -9.18
N VAL A 51 15.35 7.72 -9.72
CA VAL A 51 14.12 6.91 -9.87
C VAL A 51 14.33 5.78 -10.87
N LYS A 52 14.90 6.07 -12.05
CA LYS A 52 15.24 5.04 -13.07
C LYS A 52 16.13 3.95 -12.47
N LYS A 53 17.13 4.33 -11.68
CA LYS A 53 18.01 3.36 -11.00
C LYS A 53 17.26 2.46 -10.02
N ASN A 54 16.31 3.00 -9.24
CA ASN A 54 15.51 2.19 -8.32
C ASN A 54 14.66 1.16 -9.08
N PHE A 55 14.04 1.58 -10.18
CA PHE A 55 13.27 0.69 -11.06
C PHE A 55 14.15 -0.39 -11.67
N ASP A 56 15.33 -0.04 -12.19
CA ASP A 56 16.30 -0.99 -12.73
C ASP A 56 16.79 -2.02 -11.70
N ILE A 57 17.00 -1.58 -10.44
CA ILE A 57 17.40 -2.47 -9.34
C ILE A 57 16.29 -3.50 -9.08
N VAL A 58 15.05 -3.04 -9.02
CA VAL A 58 13.91 -3.92 -8.77
C VAL A 58 13.70 -4.90 -9.93
N ASP A 59 13.76 -4.45 -11.17
CA ASP A 59 13.66 -5.32 -12.36
C ASP A 59 14.74 -6.41 -12.36
N LYS A 60 15.98 -6.03 -12.09
CA LYS A 60 17.09 -7.00 -11.97
C LYS A 60 16.88 -8.01 -10.84
N THR A 61 16.37 -7.53 -9.72
CA THR A 61 16.11 -8.39 -8.54
C THR A 61 15.02 -9.42 -8.82
N LEU A 62 13.96 -9.01 -9.51
CA LEU A 62 12.81 -9.87 -9.81
C LEU A 62 13.02 -10.73 -11.05
N GLY A 63 13.98 -10.38 -11.92
CA GLY A 63 14.27 -11.11 -13.15
C GLY A 63 13.27 -10.85 -14.28
N PHE A 64 12.42 -9.81 -14.15
CA PHE A 64 11.50 -9.36 -15.19
C PHE A 64 11.28 -7.84 -15.09
N SER A 65 10.72 -7.23 -16.14
CA SER A 65 10.47 -5.79 -16.16
C SER A 65 9.17 -5.43 -15.43
N LEU A 66 9.27 -5.26 -14.10
CA LEU A 66 8.18 -4.68 -13.30
C LEU A 66 7.96 -3.20 -13.67
N SER A 67 9.04 -2.50 -14.05
CA SER A 67 9.00 -1.12 -14.53
C SER A 67 8.03 -0.95 -15.69
N ASP A 68 8.07 -1.84 -16.69
CA ASP A 68 7.16 -1.80 -17.83
C ASP A 68 5.70 -2.02 -17.40
N ILE A 69 5.44 -2.96 -16.50
CA ILE A 69 4.11 -3.19 -15.92
C ILE A 69 3.61 -1.95 -15.17
N ILE A 70 4.47 -1.26 -14.43
CA ILE A 70 4.11 -0.03 -13.70
C ILE A 70 3.77 1.11 -14.67
N LEU A 71 4.62 1.34 -15.67
CA LEU A 71 4.55 2.51 -16.53
C LEU A 71 3.55 2.34 -17.69
N ASN A 72 3.52 1.15 -18.30
CA ASN A 72 2.79 0.87 -19.54
C ASN A 72 1.66 -0.15 -19.36
N GLY A 73 1.64 -0.93 -18.27
CA GLY A 73 0.63 -1.94 -17.99
C GLY A 73 0.97 -3.31 -18.61
N PRO A 74 -0.01 -4.15 -18.88
CA PRO A 74 -1.44 -3.92 -18.71
C PRO A 74 -1.91 -3.89 -17.23
N SER A 75 -3.04 -3.23 -16.99
CA SER A 75 -3.61 -3.07 -15.65
C SER A 75 -3.83 -4.40 -14.91
N ASP A 76 -4.18 -5.46 -15.63
CA ASP A 76 -4.45 -6.75 -15.01
C ASP A 76 -3.18 -7.43 -14.47
N LEU A 77 -2.04 -7.25 -15.13
CA LEU A 77 -0.75 -7.69 -14.60
C LEU A 77 -0.35 -6.87 -13.36
N LEU A 78 -0.59 -5.55 -13.38
CA LEU A 78 -0.31 -4.70 -12.23
C LEU A 78 -1.19 -5.04 -11.02
N LYS A 79 -2.41 -5.53 -11.22
CA LYS A 79 -3.34 -5.94 -10.15
C LYS A 79 -2.99 -7.27 -9.49
N LEU A 80 -2.15 -8.09 -10.11
CA LEU A 80 -1.66 -9.31 -9.46
C LEU A 80 -0.91 -8.93 -8.20
N THR A 81 -1.29 -9.50 -7.06
CA THR A 81 -0.74 -9.14 -5.74
C THR A 81 0.79 -9.21 -5.70
N GLN A 82 1.36 -10.21 -6.35
CA GLN A 82 2.81 -10.39 -6.50
C GLN A 82 3.52 -9.25 -7.26
N ASN A 83 2.82 -8.53 -8.13
CA ASN A 83 3.34 -7.37 -8.87
C ASN A 83 2.96 -6.06 -8.19
N THR A 84 1.73 -5.97 -7.68
CA THR A 84 1.22 -4.77 -7.00
C THR A 84 2.10 -4.36 -5.82
N GLN A 85 2.48 -5.32 -4.98
CA GLN A 85 3.20 -5.03 -3.75
C GLN A 85 4.59 -4.42 -4.01
N PRO A 86 5.48 -5.05 -4.79
CA PRO A 86 6.77 -4.44 -5.11
C PRO A 86 6.64 -3.18 -5.97
N ALA A 87 5.60 -3.05 -6.80
CA ALA A 87 5.37 -1.86 -7.61
C ALA A 87 5.09 -0.61 -6.75
N ILE A 88 4.18 -0.71 -5.78
CA ILE A 88 3.86 0.40 -4.86
C ILE A 88 5.10 0.76 -4.03
N MET A 89 5.83 -0.24 -3.54
CA MET A 89 7.06 -0.02 -2.78
C MET A 89 8.11 0.72 -3.63
N THR A 90 8.35 0.30 -4.86
CA THR A 90 9.34 0.93 -5.76
C THR A 90 9.04 2.39 -6.01
N VAL A 91 7.77 2.71 -6.31
CA VAL A 91 7.33 4.11 -6.51
C VAL A 91 7.43 4.91 -5.21
N GLY A 92 7.01 4.34 -4.08
CA GLY A 92 7.06 4.99 -2.77
C GLY A 92 8.48 5.37 -2.34
N VAL A 93 9.43 4.42 -2.45
CA VAL A 93 10.86 4.64 -2.16
C VAL A 93 11.44 5.69 -3.11
N SER A 94 11.09 5.64 -4.40
CA SER A 94 11.59 6.57 -5.40
C SER A 94 11.12 8.01 -5.13
N ILE A 95 9.85 8.21 -4.79
CA ILE A 95 9.32 9.53 -4.41
C ILE A 95 9.99 10.03 -3.13
N PHE A 96 10.14 9.17 -2.12
CA PHE A 96 10.81 9.51 -0.86
C PHE A 96 12.24 10.02 -1.12
N ASN A 97 13.03 9.31 -1.94
CA ASN A 97 14.40 9.71 -2.28
C ASN A 97 14.42 11.07 -3.01
N VAL A 98 13.56 11.28 -3.99
CA VAL A 98 13.47 12.55 -4.72
C VAL A 98 13.12 13.72 -3.79
N LEU A 99 12.19 13.53 -2.87
CA LEU A 99 11.82 14.57 -1.90
C LEU A 99 13.02 14.96 -1.01
N ASN A 100 13.79 13.99 -0.54
CA ASN A 100 15.00 14.25 0.24
C ASN A 100 16.12 14.92 -0.57
N GLU A 101 16.43 14.37 -1.76
CA GLU A 101 17.61 14.75 -2.52
C GLU A 101 17.42 16.03 -3.33
N ASN A 102 16.23 16.23 -3.91
CA ASN A 102 15.99 17.29 -4.89
C ASN A 102 15.12 18.43 -4.38
N TYR A 103 14.29 18.20 -3.36
CA TYR A 103 13.37 19.20 -2.84
C TYR A 103 13.69 19.69 -1.42
N GLY A 104 14.77 19.18 -0.83
CA GLY A 104 15.28 19.63 0.47
C GLY A 104 14.39 19.24 1.66
N PHE A 105 13.50 18.26 1.49
CA PHE A 105 12.79 17.68 2.61
C PHE A 105 13.75 16.81 3.41
N ASN A 106 13.87 17.07 4.72
CA ASN A 106 14.69 16.24 5.60
C ASN A 106 13.85 15.09 6.18
N LEU A 107 13.30 14.23 5.30
CA LEU A 107 12.44 13.12 5.71
C LEU A 107 13.21 12.05 6.50
N ASN A 108 14.53 11.93 6.28
CA ASN A 108 15.39 11.02 7.03
C ASN A 108 15.45 11.37 8.54
N SER A 109 15.14 12.61 8.91
CA SER A 109 15.04 13.02 10.32
C SER A 109 13.67 12.78 10.94
N SER A 110 12.75 12.21 10.20
CA SER A 110 11.42 11.87 10.70
C SER A 110 11.52 10.87 11.85
N LYS A 111 10.72 11.12 12.89
CA LYS A 111 10.76 10.30 14.11
C LYS A 111 10.11 8.93 13.90
N PHE A 112 9.15 8.86 13.00
CA PHE A 112 8.39 7.65 12.73
C PHE A 112 8.26 7.42 11.24
N PHE A 113 8.43 6.16 10.86
CA PHE A 113 8.11 5.61 9.56
C PHE A 113 7.07 4.51 9.78
N ALA A 114 5.95 4.60 9.11
CA ALA A 114 4.90 3.59 9.22
C ALA A 114 4.25 3.33 7.86
N GLY A 115 3.68 2.15 7.70
CA GLY A 115 3.02 1.78 6.46
C GLY A 115 1.93 0.74 6.68
N HIS A 116 0.93 0.78 5.83
CA HIS A 116 -0.16 -0.18 5.87
C HIS A 116 0.21 -1.42 5.05
N SER A 117 0.23 -2.61 5.68
CA SER A 117 0.53 -3.88 5.02
C SER A 117 1.87 -3.84 4.27
N LEU A 118 1.90 -3.89 2.92
CA LEU A 118 3.12 -3.75 2.12
C LEU A 118 3.86 -2.44 2.39
N GLY A 119 3.16 -1.39 2.80
CA GLY A 119 3.74 -0.09 3.13
C GLY A 119 4.73 -0.16 4.29
N GLU A 120 4.63 -1.15 5.18
CA GLU A 120 5.62 -1.41 6.23
C GLU A 120 6.99 -1.71 5.63
N TYR A 121 7.05 -2.52 4.56
CA TYR A 121 8.30 -2.78 3.84
C TYR A 121 8.87 -1.51 3.20
N THR A 122 8.01 -0.64 2.65
CA THR A 122 8.41 0.66 2.14
C THR A 122 8.99 1.52 3.25
N ALA A 123 8.35 1.54 4.42
CA ALA A 123 8.83 2.24 5.61
C ALA A 123 10.21 1.71 6.06
N LEU A 124 10.41 0.39 6.08
CA LEU A 124 11.69 -0.23 6.42
C LEU A 124 12.81 0.15 5.43
N VAL A 125 12.50 0.23 4.14
CA VAL A 125 13.48 0.69 3.13
C VAL A 125 13.82 2.15 3.35
N CYS A 126 12.82 3.02 3.49
CA CYS A 126 13.04 4.46 3.65
C CYS A 126 13.72 4.82 4.99
N SER A 127 13.55 4.00 6.02
CA SER A 127 14.28 4.15 7.30
C SER A 127 15.70 3.56 7.29
N GLY A 128 16.12 2.92 6.18
CA GLY A 128 17.43 2.28 6.05
C GLY A 128 17.54 0.91 6.73
N SER A 129 16.43 0.35 7.22
CA SER A 129 16.43 -0.97 7.90
C SER A 129 16.41 -2.15 6.94
N LEU A 130 15.99 -1.94 5.69
CA LEU A 130 15.92 -2.95 4.65
C LEU A 130 16.42 -2.38 3.32
N THR A 131 17.09 -3.18 2.49
CA THR A 131 17.47 -2.72 1.14
C THR A 131 16.30 -2.86 0.17
N ILE A 132 16.28 -2.05 -0.90
CA ILE A 132 15.22 -2.07 -1.90
C ILE A 132 15.14 -3.44 -2.61
N GLU A 133 16.28 -4.09 -2.84
CA GLU A 133 16.36 -5.42 -3.45
C GLU A 133 15.67 -6.47 -2.56
N LYS A 134 16.02 -6.49 -1.27
CA LYS A 134 15.41 -7.44 -0.33
C LYS A 134 13.92 -7.20 -0.19
N ALA A 135 13.50 -5.93 -0.11
CA ALA A 135 12.08 -5.58 -0.03
C ALA A 135 11.32 -6.01 -1.30
N ALA A 136 11.88 -5.76 -2.49
CA ALA A 136 11.26 -6.17 -3.75
C ALA A 136 11.06 -7.68 -3.83
N TYR A 137 12.10 -8.45 -3.51
CA TYR A 137 12.03 -9.91 -3.47
C TYR A 137 10.98 -10.41 -2.46
N LEU A 138 11.06 -9.93 -1.22
CA LEU A 138 10.13 -10.35 -0.16
C LEU A 138 8.68 -10.01 -0.47
N LEU A 139 8.41 -8.83 -1.03
CA LEU A 139 7.07 -8.42 -1.41
C LEU A 139 6.53 -9.21 -2.59
N HIS A 140 7.39 -9.59 -3.54
CA HIS A 140 6.99 -10.46 -4.65
C HIS A 140 6.61 -11.85 -4.14
N GLU A 141 7.46 -12.47 -3.31
CA GLU A 141 7.18 -13.79 -2.72
C GLU A 141 5.97 -13.77 -1.78
N ARG A 142 5.83 -12.70 -0.98
CA ARG A 142 4.62 -12.49 -0.16
C ARG A 142 3.35 -12.44 -1.03
N GLY A 143 3.41 -11.70 -2.13
CA GLY A 143 2.28 -11.59 -3.07
C GLY A 143 1.92 -12.92 -3.71
N LYS A 144 2.91 -13.74 -4.09
CA LYS A 144 2.71 -15.12 -4.59
C LYS A 144 2.03 -15.99 -3.53
N SER A 145 2.61 -16.03 -2.32
CA SER A 145 2.06 -16.84 -1.23
C SER A 145 0.62 -16.46 -0.88
N MET A 146 0.30 -15.15 -0.90
CA MET A 146 -1.08 -14.69 -0.70
C MET A 146 -2.02 -15.13 -1.82
N GLN A 147 -1.55 -15.16 -3.06
CA GLN A 147 -2.35 -15.60 -4.21
C GLN A 147 -2.56 -17.12 -4.21
N GLU A 148 -1.53 -17.87 -3.79
CA GLU A 148 -1.57 -19.34 -3.71
C GLU A 148 -2.41 -19.83 -2.53
N ALA A 149 -2.44 -19.10 -1.43
CA ALA A 149 -3.20 -19.46 -0.23
C ALA A 149 -4.71 -19.56 -0.48
N VAL A 150 -5.23 -18.76 -1.44
CA VAL A 150 -6.65 -18.78 -1.81
C VAL A 150 -6.75 -18.70 -3.33
N PRO A 151 -7.25 -19.76 -4.00
CA PRO A 151 -7.47 -19.75 -5.43
C PRO A 151 -8.38 -18.60 -5.88
N ALA A 152 -8.10 -18.07 -7.07
CA ALA A 152 -8.85 -16.95 -7.61
C ALA A 152 -10.37 -17.28 -7.70
N GLY A 153 -11.18 -16.44 -7.08
CA GLY A 153 -12.64 -16.59 -7.07
C GLY A 153 -13.23 -17.40 -5.92
N GLU A 154 -12.42 -18.09 -5.10
CA GLU A 154 -12.89 -18.87 -3.96
C GLU A 154 -12.94 -18.05 -2.67
N GLY A 155 -12.06 -17.07 -2.51
CA GLY A 155 -12.01 -16.19 -1.36
C GLY A 155 -12.58 -14.80 -1.62
N GLY A 156 -12.80 -14.07 -0.52
CA GLY A 156 -13.21 -12.67 -0.54
C GLY A 156 -12.78 -11.94 0.72
N MET A 157 -12.75 -10.61 0.62
CA MET A 157 -12.55 -9.72 1.75
C MET A 157 -13.64 -8.65 1.78
N LEU A 158 -14.08 -8.28 2.96
CA LEU A 158 -15.09 -7.27 3.19
C LEU A 158 -14.60 -6.26 4.23
N ALA A 159 -14.49 -4.99 3.84
CA ALA A 159 -14.27 -3.91 4.79
C ALA A 159 -15.60 -3.52 5.43
N VAL A 160 -15.70 -3.72 6.74
CA VAL A 160 -16.84 -3.34 7.56
C VAL A 160 -16.54 -2.00 8.20
N LEU A 161 -17.42 -1.02 7.96
CA LEU A 161 -17.23 0.35 8.45
C LEU A 161 -18.31 0.68 9.51
N GLY A 162 -17.87 1.35 10.59
CA GLY A 162 -18.76 1.89 11.63
C GLY A 162 -19.23 0.87 12.66
N MET A 163 -18.61 -0.31 12.73
CA MET A 163 -18.91 -1.35 13.72
C MET A 163 -17.69 -1.60 14.62
N THR A 164 -17.94 -2.02 15.85
CA THR A 164 -16.91 -2.48 16.78
C THR A 164 -16.49 -3.91 16.46
N MET A 165 -15.34 -4.34 17.00
CA MET A 165 -14.86 -5.72 16.87
C MET A 165 -15.90 -6.72 17.37
N GLU A 166 -16.48 -6.48 18.54
CA GLU A 166 -17.48 -7.35 19.16
C GLU A 166 -18.73 -7.50 18.27
N GLU A 167 -19.17 -6.41 17.63
CA GLU A 167 -20.31 -6.45 16.71
C GLU A 167 -20.00 -7.26 15.47
N VAL A 168 -18.80 -7.10 14.90
CA VAL A 168 -18.38 -7.86 13.71
C VAL A 168 -18.23 -9.34 14.03
N GLU A 169 -17.62 -9.70 15.16
CA GLU A 169 -17.49 -11.09 15.61
C GLU A 169 -18.83 -11.76 15.84
N LYS A 170 -19.82 -11.04 16.39
CA LYS A 170 -21.19 -11.57 16.50
C LYS A 170 -21.79 -11.91 15.13
N GLU A 171 -21.60 -11.04 14.14
CA GLU A 171 -22.11 -11.29 12.78
C GLU A 171 -21.43 -12.49 12.12
N ILE A 172 -20.11 -12.64 12.31
CA ILE A 172 -19.34 -13.80 11.84
C ILE A 172 -19.90 -15.09 12.48
N ASN A 173 -20.13 -15.08 13.79
CA ASN A 173 -20.64 -16.25 14.53
C ASN A 173 -22.07 -16.66 14.13
N PHE A 174 -22.87 -15.74 13.56
CA PHE A 174 -24.18 -16.08 12.99
C PHE A 174 -24.08 -16.81 11.64
N ILE A 175 -22.94 -16.72 10.98
CA ILE A 175 -22.69 -17.44 9.73
C ILE A 175 -22.24 -18.84 10.09
N LYS A 176 -23.16 -19.81 10.04
CA LYS A 176 -22.94 -21.22 10.42
C LYS A 176 -21.93 -21.96 9.53
N GLU A 177 -21.47 -21.36 8.46
CA GLU A 177 -20.42 -21.90 7.58
C GLU A 177 -19.07 -21.41 8.09
N GLU A 178 -18.29 -22.30 8.68
CA GLU A 178 -16.92 -22.09 9.12
C GLU A 178 -16.05 -21.66 7.94
N ASN A 179 -15.64 -20.43 7.85
CA ASN A 179 -14.59 -19.93 6.93
C ASN A 179 -14.72 -18.41 6.70
N CYS A 180 -14.99 -17.68 7.77
CA CYS A 180 -15.01 -16.23 7.74
C CYS A 180 -14.40 -15.73 9.07
N GLU A 181 -13.31 -14.97 8.98
CA GLU A 181 -12.54 -14.52 10.13
C GLU A 181 -12.16 -13.05 9.99
N VAL A 182 -11.90 -12.38 11.12
CA VAL A 182 -11.32 -11.04 11.12
C VAL A 182 -9.87 -11.13 10.61
N ALA A 183 -9.60 -10.44 9.51
CA ALA A 183 -8.28 -10.35 8.91
C ALA A 183 -7.48 -9.13 9.39
N ASN A 184 -8.14 -7.99 9.58
CA ASN A 184 -7.52 -6.75 10.03
C ASN A 184 -8.45 -5.96 10.95
N ASP A 185 -7.89 -5.44 12.03
CA ASP A 185 -8.43 -4.33 12.81
C ASP A 185 -7.58 -3.08 12.48
N ASN A 186 -8.04 -2.27 11.52
CA ASN A 186 -7.26 -1.15 11.02
C ASN A 186 -7.35 0.08 11.93
N CYS A 187 -8.53 0.33 12.48
CA CYS A 187 -8.79 1.37 13.46
C CYS A 187 -10.24 1.20 13.98
N GLN A 188 -10.58 1.96 15.00
CA GLN A 188 -11.94 1.95 15.56
C GLN A 188 -12.97 2.20 14.43
N GLY A 189 -13.83 1.21 14.21
CA GLY A 189 -14.87 1.25 13.18
C GLY A 189 -14.40 0.94 11.76
N GLN A 190 -13.21 0.35 11.57
CA GLN A 190 -12.78 -0.18 10.28
C GLN A 190 -12.11 -1.55 10.44
N ILE A 191 -12.89 -2.59 10.25
CA ILE A 191 -12.49 -3.99 10.40
C ILE A 191 -12.60 -4.68 9.04
N VAL A 192 -11.60 -5.48 8.69
CA VAL A 192 -11.63 -6.28 7.46
C VAL A 192 -11.83 -7.74 7.82
N VAL A 193 -12.82 -8.34 7.20
CA VAL A 193 -13.13 -9.76 7.33
C VAL A 193 -12.73 -10.47 6.06
N SER A 194 -12.09 -11.63 6.17
CA SER A 194 -11.75 -12.52 5.05
C SER A 194 -12.43 -13.87 5.22
N GLY A 195 -12.65 -14.55 4.11
CA GLY A 195 -13.25 -15.90 4.14
C GLY A 195 -13.63 -16.40 2.75
N LYS A 196 -14.32 -17.53 2.72
CA LYS A 196 -14.89 -18.03 1.47
C LYS A 196 -15.85 -17.00 0.89
N LYS A 197 -15.83 -16.85 -0.42
CA LYS A 197 -16.66 -15.86 -1.15
C LYS A 197 -18.13 -15.91 -0.74
N LYS A 198 -18.70 -17.11 -0.61
CA LYS A 198 -20.09 -17.33 -0.18
C LYS A 198 -20.34 -16.76 1.22
N SER A 199 -19.43 -17.01 2.18
CA SER A 199 -19.56 -16.52 3.56
C SER A 199 -19.45 -14.99 3.62
N ILE A 200 -18.55 -14.40 2.83
CA ILE A 200 -18.41 -12.94 2.71
C ILE A 200 -19.66 -12.30 2.10
N GLU A 201 -20.29 -12.93 1.09
CA GLU A 201 -21.56 -12.45 0.51
C GLU A 201 -22.69 -12.49 1.54
N ILE A 202 -22.83 -13.58 2.30
CA ILE A 202 -23.81 -13.68 3.39
C ILE A 202 -23.59 -12.58 4.43
N LEU A 203 -22.34 -12.41 4.89
CA LEU A 203 -22.00 -11.36 5.86
C LEU A 203 -22.40 -9.97 5.33
N LYS A 204 -22.04 -9.68 4.09
CA LYS A 204 -22.36 -8.41 3.43
C LYS A 204 -23.86 -8.14 3.38
N ASP A 205 -24.68 -9.16 3.09
CA ASP A 205 -26.13 -9.01 3.01
C ASP A 205 -26.76 -8.87 4.40
N ASN A 206 -26.27 -9.60 5.40
CA ASN A 206 -26.71 -9.43 6.79
C ASN A 206 -26.44 -8.00 7.28
N LEU A 207 -25.25 -7.47 7.01
CA LEU A 207 -24.86 -6.12 7.41
C LEU A 207 -25.65 -5.01 6.70
N LYS A 208 -26.01 -5.21 5.42
CA LYS A 208 -26.87 -4.25 4.70
C LYS A 208 -28.28 -4.19 5.28
N ASN A 209 -28.83 -5.32 5.70
CA ASN A 209 -30.18 -5.39 6.24
C ASN A 209 -30.30 -4.77 7.64
N LYS A 210 -29.19 -4.61 8.38
CA LYS A 210 -29.15 -3.95 9.69
C LYS A 210 -29.01 -2.43 9.61
N LYS A 211 -28.57 -1.88 8.48
CA LYS A 211 -28.48 -0.43 8.24
C LYS A 211 -29.80 0.22 7.79
N LYS A 212 -30.91 -0.52 7.82
CA LYS A 212 -32.28 0.01 7.71
C LYS A 212 -32.86 0.16 9.10
#